data_852e258e3834e8b7d82b283b4cae6697
#
_entry.id   852e258e3834e8b7d82b283b4cae6697
#
_cell.length_a   1.000
_cell.length_b   1.000
_cell.length_c   1.000
_cell.angle_alpha   90.00
_cell.angle_beta   90.00
_cell.angle_gamma   90.00
#
_symmetry.space_group_name_H-M   'P 1'
#
loop_
_entity.id
_entity.type
_entity.pdbx_description
1 polymer ?
#
loop_
_entity_poly.entity_id
_entity_poly.type
_entity_poly.pdbx_seq_one_letter_code
_entity_poly.pdbx_strand_id
1 'polypeptide(L)'
;MSKIYTSADQLIGHTPLLELTHIEKDADLSAKLLAKLEYFNPAGSVKDRIAKAMIDDAEASGKLKPGSVIIEPTSGNTGIGLAAVAAAKGYRIIIVMPETMSVERRQLMKAYGAELVLSEGAKGMKGAIAKADELAKEIPNSFIPGQFVNPANPKAHIATTGPETVSYTHLTLPTT
;
A
#
# COMPACT_ATOMS: atom_id res chain seq x y z
N MET A 1 -13.58 -17.64 18.81
CA MET A 1 -13.20 -16.50 19.68
C MET A 1 -13.07 -15.27 18.80
N SER A 2 -13.68 -14.15 19.17
CA SER A 2 -13.50 -12.87 18.48
C SER A 2 -12.05 -12.42 18.62
N LYS A 3 -11.39 -12.11 17.50
CA LYS A 3 -10.01 -11.62 17.50
C LYS A 3 -10.02 -10.12 17.71
N ILE A 4 -9.36 -9.65 18.77
CA ILE A 4 -9.13 -8.23 19.00
C ILE A 4 -7.80 -7.86 18.33
N TYR A 5 -7.85 -6.88 17.43
CA TYR A 5 -6.67 -6.34 16.76
C TYR A 5 -6.12 -5.15 17.55
N THR A 6 -4.81 -5.08 17.68
CA THR A 6 -4.12 -4.03 18.46
C THR A 6 -3.43 -3.00 17.57
N SER A 7 -3.40 -3.22 16.24
CA SER A 7 -2.82 -2.31 15.27
C SER A 7 -3.56 -2.38 13.93
N ALA A 8 -3.72 -1.25 13.25
CA ALA A 8 -4.45 -1.15 12.00
C ALA A 8 -3.81 -1.96 10.86
N ASP A 9 -2.49 -2.11 10.85
CA ASP A 9 -1.77 -2.91 9.83
C ASP A 9 -2.10 -4.40 9.89
N GLN A 10 -2.63 -4.90 11.01
CA GLN A 10 -3.11 -6.28 11.17
C GLN A 10 -4.43 -6.54 10.42
N LEU A 11 -5.14 -5.49 10.01
CA LEU A 11 -6.40 -5.56 9.26
C LEU A 11 -6.18 -5.56 7.73
N ILE A 12 -4.94 -5.41 7.27
CA ILE A 12 -4.61 -5.39 5.85
C ILE A 12 -4.78 -6.79 5.25
N GLY A 13 -5.44 -6.86 4.10
CA GLY A 13 -5.72 -8.10 3.40
C GLY A 13 -7.07 -8.71 3.78
N HIS A 14 -7.27 -9.98 3.42
CA HIS A 14 -8.53 -10.71 3.63
C HIS A 14 -9.77 -9.96 3.12
N THR A 15 -9.60 -9.20 2.04
CA THR A 15 -10.67 -8.42 1.43
C THR A 15 -11.69 -9.33 0.76
N PRO A 16 -13.00 -8.99 0.81
CA PRO A 16 -14.04 -9.83 0.25
C PRO A 16 -14.07 -9.82 -1.28
N LEU A 17 -14.70 -10.85 -1.86
CA LEU A 17 -15.18 -10.84 -3.23
C LEU A 17 -16.65 -10.45 -3.25
N LEU A 18 -17.03 -9.60 -4.22
CA LEU A 18 -18.41 -9.22 -4.51
C LEU A 18 -18.78 -9.70 -5.91
N GLU A 19 -19.86 -10.47 -6.04
CA GLU A 19 -20.45 -10.84 -7.33
C GLU A 19 -21.24 -9.65 -7.89
N LEU A 20 -20.98 -9.26 -9.12
CA LEU A 20 -21.58 -8.09 -9.78
C LEU A 20 -22.85 -8.47 -10.53
N THR A 21 -23.82 -9.04 -9.82
CA THR A 21 -25.04 -9.67 -10.37
C THR A 21 -25.87 -8.76 -11.28
N HIS A 22 -25.95 -7.46 -10.99
CA HIS A 22 -26.67 -6.51 -11.84
C HIS A 22 -25.98 -6.31 -13.19
N ILE A 23 -24.66 -6.21 -13.20
CA ILE A 23 -23.88 -6.07 -14.44
C ILE A 23 -23.97 -7.34 -15.27
N GLU A 24 -23.90 -8.52 -14.63
CA GLU A 24 -24.06 -9.81 -15.29
C GLU A 24 -25.41 -9.90 -16.01
N LYS A 25 -26.47 -9.53 -15.32
CA LYS A 25 -27.83 -9.54 -15.86
C LYS A 25 -28.03 -8.52 -16.97
N ASP A 26 -27.58 -7.29 -16.79
CA ASP A 26 -27.76 -6.21 -17.76
C ASP A 26 -26.97 -6.45 -19.06
N ALA A 27 -25.84 -7.14 -18.97
CA ALA A 27 -25.00 -7.48 -20.11
C ALA A 27 -25.22 -8.91 -20.64
N ASP A 28 -26.21 -9.64 -20.11
CA ASP A 28 -26.53 -11.04 -20.46
C ASP A 28 -25.30 -11.95 -20.47
N LEU A 29 -24.51 -11.88 -19.39
CA LEU A 29 -23.27 -12.64 -19.27
C LEU A 29 -23.53 -14.06 -18.78
N SER A 30 -22.90 -15.03 -19.43
CA SER A 30 -22.87 -16.43 -18.96
C SER A 30 -21.84 -16.69 -17.88
N ALA A 31 -20.88 -15.75 -17.70
CA ALA A 31 -19.80 -15.84 -16.71
C ALA A 31 -20.11 -14.99 -15.48
N LYS A 32 -19.68 -15.46 -14.30
CA LYS A 32 -19.74 -14.68 -13.06
C LYS A 32 -18.62 -13.65 -13.03
N LEU A 33 -18.95 -12.40 -12.68
CA LEU A 33 -18.01 -11.31 -12.46
C LEU A 33 -17.78 -11.10 -10.97
N LEU A 34 -16.58 -11.33 -10.51
CA LEU A 34 -16.21 -11.14 -9.12
C LEU A 34 -15.23 -9.98 -8.97
N ALA A 35 -15.59 -9.00 -8.15
CA ALA A 35 -14.74 -7.87 -7.80
C ALA A 35 -14.08 -8.12 -6.43
N LYS A 36 -12.73 -8.13 -6.36
CA LYS A 36 -12.01 -8.16 -5.08
C LYS A 36 -11.92 -6.75 -4.52
N LEU A 37 -12.59 -6.53 -3.40
CA LEU A 37 -12.85 -5.19 -2.86
C LEU A 37 -11.68 -4.66 -2.02
N GLU A 38 -10.58 -4.29 -2.67
CA GLU A 38 -9.36 -3.83 -2.02
C GLU A 38 -9.49 -2.47 -1.27
N TYR A 39 -10.57 -1.74 -1.48
CA TYR A 39 -10.86 -0.54 -0.70
C TYR A 39 -11.26 -0.82 0.76
N PHE A 40 -11.50 -2.08 1.12
CA PHE A 40 -11.70 -2.50 2.52
C PHE A 40 -10.38 -2.57 3.32
N ASN A 41 -9.22 -2.45 2.69
CA ASN A 41 -8.00 -2.26 3.44
C ASN A 41 -8.04 -0.93 4.22
N PRO A 42 -7.37 -0.83 5.39
CA PRO A 42 -7.45 0.33 6.30
C PRO A 42 -7.13 1.68 5.65
N ALA A 43 -6.18 1.75 4.73
CA ALA A 43 -5.86 2.96 3.98
C ALA A 43 -6.56 3.03 2.62
N GLY A 44 -7.48 2.11 2.34
CA GLY A 44 -8.45 2.16 1.24
C GLY A 44 -7.96 1.65 -0.11
N SER A 45 -6.87 0.88 -0.19
CA SER A 45 -6.43 0.35 -1.47
C SER A 45 -5.59 -0.93 -1.36
N VAL A 46 -5.39 -1.60 -2.52
CA VAL A 46 -4.48 -2.74 -2.65
C VAL A 46 -3.03 -2.40 -2.25
N LYS A 47 -2.66 -1.12 -2.24
CA LYS A 47 -1.30 -0.67 -1.92
C LYS A 47 -0.95 -0.80 -0.44
N ASP A 48 -1.92 -0.95 0.42
CA ASP A 48 -1.71 -1.25 1.83
C ASP A 48 -0.94 -2.57 1.99
N ARG A 49 -1.23 -3.57 1.16
CA ARG A 49 -0.55 -4.87 1.15
C ARG A 49 0.94 -4.74 0.86
N ILE A 50 1.30 -4.03 -0.20
CA ILE A 50 2.71 -3.85 -0.57
C ILE A 50 3.44 -2.93 0.41
N ALA A 51 2.76 -1.92 0.95
CA ALA A 51 3.31 -1.03 1.97
C ALA A 51 3.72 -1.82 3.21
N LYS A 52 2.79 -2.66 3.73
CA LYS A 52 3.08 -3.55 4.85
C LYS A 52 4.22 -4.51 4.53
N ALA A 53 4.17 -5.19 3.39
CA ALA A 53 5.17 -6.19 3.01
C ALA A 53 6.57 -5.60 2.87
N MET A 54 6.72 -4.41 2.27
CA MET A 54 8.02 -3.75 2.12
C MET A 54 8.60 -3.29 3.45
N ILE A 55 7.75 -2.83 4.38
CA ILE A 55 8.19 -2.43 5.73
C ILE A 55 8.56 -3.68 6.55
N ASP A 56 7.72 -4.71 6.56
CA ASP A 56 7.99 -5.96 7.29
C ASP A 56 9.28 -6.65 6.81
N ASP A 57 9.51 -6.70 5.48
CA ASP A 57 10.75 -7.25 4.89
C ASP A 57 11.98 -6.44 5.28
N ALA A 58 11.86 -5.11 5.32
CA ALA A 58 12.94 -4.23 5.74
C ALA A 58 13.27 -4.38 7.23
N GLU A 59 12.26 -4.55 8.09
CA GLU A 59 12.45 -4.87 9.51
C GLU A 59 13.15 -6.22 9.68
N ALA A 60 12.64 -7.26 9.03
CA ALA A 60 13.17 -8.62 9.10
C ALA A 60 14.63 -8.71 8.60
N SER A 61 14.98 -7.94 7.57
CA SER A 61 16.34 -7.88 7.02
C SER A 61 17.27 -6.92 7.77
N GLY A 62 16.78 -6.19 8.78
CA GLY A 62 17.54 -5.20 9.55
C GLY A 62 17.88 -3.91 8.80
N LYS A 63 17.29 -3.68 7.63
CA LYS A 63 17.40 -2.43 6.86
C LYS A 63 16.61 -1.29 7.50
N LEU A 64 15.49 -1.62 8.14
CA LEU A 64 14.65 -0.68 8.88
C LEU A 64 14.70 -1.05 10.36
N LYS A 65 15.03 -0.08 11.22
CA LYS A 65 15.19 -0.26 12.67
C LYS A 65 14.40 0.81 13.42
N PRO A 66 14.10 0.61 14.70
CA PRO A 66 13.52 1.68 15.52
C PRO A 66 14.29 2.99 15.36
N GLY A 67 13.61 4.10 15.09
CA GLY A 67 14.22 5.40 14.84
C GLY A 67 14.69 5.64 13.39
N SER A 68 14.56 4.64 12.50
CA SER A 68 14.80 4.86 11.05
C SER A 68 13.74 5.77 10.45
N VAL A 69 14.09 6.44 9.34
CA VAL A 69 13.20 7.30 8.56
C VAL A 69 12.89 6.63 7.22
N ILE A 70 11.61 6.45 6.92
CA ILE A 70 11.17 5.95 5.61
C ILE A 70 11.08 7.14 4.65
N ILE A 71 11.63 7.02 3.45
CA ILE A 71 11.54 8.05 2.39
C ILE A 71 11.03 7.36 1.12
N GLU A 72 9.92 7.81 0.55
CA GLU A 72 9.41 7.22 -0.70
C GLU A 72 8.98 8.31 -1.69
N PRO A 73 9.52 8.28 -2.93
CA PRO A 73 9.04 9.13 -4.01
C PRO A 73 7.77 8.55 -4.61
N THR A 74 6.61 9.09 -4.22
CA THR A 74 5.31 8.62 -4.68
C THR A 74 4.23 9.66 -4.50
N SER A 75 3.26 9.68 -5.41
CA SER A 75 2.12 10.60 -5.36
C SER A 75 0.77 9.91 -5.24
N GLY A 76 0.78 8.58 -5.15
CA GLY A 76 -0.42 7.76 -5.21
C GLY A 76 -0.71 6.94 -3.94
N ASN A 77 -1.51 5.90 -4.14
CA ASN A 77 -1.97 5.03 -3.06
C ASN A 77 -0.82 4.31 -2.32
N THR A 78 0.34 4.12 -2.95
CA THR A 78 1.52 3.57 -2.26
C THR A 78 1.99 4.49 -1.13
N GLY A 79 2.02 5.81 -1.37
CA GLY A 79 2.36 6.78 -0.32
C GLY A 79 1.35 6.79 0.82
N ILE A 80 0.06 6.68 0.50
CA ILE A 80 -1.01 6.60 1.49
C ILE A 80 -0.84 5.32 2.34
N GLY A 81 -0.66 4.17 1.69
CA GLY A 81 -0.45 2.89 2.39
C GLY A 81 0.80 2.89 3.25
N LEU A 82 1.93 3.41 2.73
CA LEU A 82 3.18 3.54 3.51
C LEU A 82 3.02 4.47 4.70
N ALA A 83 2.33 5.61 4.55
CA ALA A 83 2.07 6.54 5.63
C ALA A 83 1.21 5.89 6.74
N ALA A 84 0.15 5.16 6.36
CA ALA A 84 -0.71 4.45 7.30
C ALA A 84 0.04 3.35 8.06
N VAL A 85 0.85 2.54 7.38
CA VAL A 85 1.63 1.46 8.03
C VAL A 85 2.75 2.05 8.90
N ALA A 86 3.42 3.12 8.43
CA ALA A 86 4.43 3.82 9.22
C ALA A 86 3.84 4.39 10.52
N ALA A 87 2.64 5.00 10.45
CA ALA A 87 1.92 5.48 11.63
C ALA A 87 1.59 4.33 12.59
N ALA A 88 1.08 3.21 12.08
CA ALA A 88 0.74 2.03 12.89
C ALA A 88 1.96 1.43 13.61
N LYS A 89 3.15 1.51 13.00
CA LYS A 89 4.39 0.94 13.52
C LYS A 89 5.30 1.97 14.25
N GLY A 90 4.92 3.25 14.26
CA GLY A 90 5.67 4.31 14.93
C GLY A 90 6.92 4.79 14.16
N TYR A 91 6.95 4.65 12.85
CA TYR A 91 8.03 5.17 12.01
C TYR A 91 7.77 6.59 11.52
N ARG A 92 8.82 7.39 11.51
CA ARG A 92 8.84 8.65 10.76
C ARG A 92 8.86 8.35 9.27
N ILE A 93 8.04 9.06 8.49
CA ILE A 93 7.98 8.88 7.04
C ILE A 93 7.96 10.23 6.31
N ILE A 94 8.75 10.33 5.25
CA ILE A 94 8.81 11.47 4.33
C ILE A 94 8.35 10.98 2.96
N ILE A 95 7.27 11.57 2.46
CA ILE A 95 6.79 11.32 1.10
C ILE A 95 7.25 12.47 0.19
N VAL A 96 7.94 12.11 -0.88
CA VAL A 96 8.40 13.08 -1.87
C VAL A 96 7.53 13.00 -3.11
N MET A 97 6.96 14.14 -3.55
CA MET A 97 6.07 14.17 -4.70
C MET A 97 6.15 15.49 -5.45
N PRO A 98 5.82 15.51 -6.77
CA PRO A 98 5.70 16.75 -7.50
C PRO A 98 4.60 17.66 -6.91
N GLU A 99 4.84 18.96 -6.91
CA GLU A 99 3.88 19.96 -6.40
C GLU A 99 2.54 20.00 -7.16
N THR A 100 2.48 19.42 -8.36
CA THR A 100 1.28 19.33 -9.18
C THR A 100 0.29 18.25 -8.75
N MET A 101 0.66 17.44 -7.76
CA MET A 101 -0.18 16.32 -7.30
C MET A 101 -1.36 16.79 -6.44
N SER A 102 -2.41 15.95 -6.38
CA SER A 102 -3.69 16.21 -5.71
C SER A 102 -3.52 16.68 -4.25
N VAL A 103 -4.23 17.73 -3.91
CA VAL A 103 -4.24 18.31 -2.56
C VAL A 103 -4.86 17.33 -1.55
N GLU A 104 -5.90 16.60 -1.94
CA GLU A 104 -6.62 15.64 -1.11
C GLU A 104 -5.68 14.51 -0.68
N ARG A 105 -4.87 13.98 -1.60
CA ARG A 105 -3.86 12.96 -1.28
C ARG A 105 -2.80 13.47 -0.32
N ARG A 106 -2.36 14.72 -0.50
CA ARG A 106 -1.42 15.37 0.43
C ARG A 106 -2.01 15.48 1.84
N GLN A 107 -3.26 15.90 1.94
CA GLN A 107 -3.97 16.03 3.22
C GLN A 107 -4.12 14.67 3.90
N LEU A 108 -4.48 13.64 3.14
CA LEU A 108 -4.62 12.28 3.68
C LEU A 108 -3.28 11.73 4.21
N MET A 109 -2.19 11.89 3.46
CA MET A 109 -0.86 11.47 3.92
C MET A 109 -0.42 12.24 5.18
N LYS A 110 -0.68 13.55 5.24
CA LYS A 110 -0.44 14.36 6.44
C LYS A 110 -1.29 13.91 7.62
N ALA A 111 -2.54 13.51 7.41
CA ALA A 111 -3.41 12.99 8.45
C ALA A 111 -2.87 11.70 9.07
N TYR A 112 -2.14 10.88 8.31
CA TYR A 112 -1.38 9.75 8.80
C TYR A 112 -0.02 10.14 9.44
N GLY A 113 0.30 11.42 9.52
CA GLY A 113 1.55 11.89 10.13
C GLY A 113 2.76 11.93 9.18
N ALA A 114 2.57 11.73 7.87
CA ALA A 114 3.68 11.83 6.92
C ALA A 114 4.13 13.28 6.72
N GLU A 115 5.44 13.48 6.67
CA GLU A 115 6.06 14.72 6.19
C GLU A 115 6.03 14.72 4.66
N LEU A 116 5.68 15.86 4.07
CA LEU A 116 5.63 16.00 2.62
C LEU A 116 6.75 16.93 2.14
N VAL A 117 7.55 16.44 1.21
CA VAL A 117 8.53 17.23 0.47
C VAL A 117 8.03 17.36 -0.97
N LEU A 118 7.82 18.59 -1.42
CA LEU A 118 7.36 18.85 -2.77
C LEU A 118 8.57 19.11 -3.67
N SER A 119 8.63 18.40 -4.80
CA SER A 119 9.59 18.63 -5.86
C SER A 119 8.97 19.50 -6.95
N GLU A 120 9.83 20.11 -7.75
CA GLU A 120 9.45 20.96 -8.90
C GLU A 120 8.53 20.18 -9.85
N GLY A 121 7.35 20.73 -10.13
CA GLY A 121 6.32 20.07 -10.95
C GLY A 121 6.78 19.74 -12.36
N ALA A 122 7.57 20.61 -12.98
CA ALA A 122 8.11 20.44 -14.33
C ALA A 122 9.00 19.18 -14.47
N LYS A 123 9.64 18.74 -13.38
CA LYS A 123 10.49 17.54 -13.34
C LYS A 123 9.71 16.24 -13.11
N GLY A 124 8.42 16.34 -12.80
CA GLY A 124 7.54 15.19 -12.56
C GLY A 124 8.12 14.18 -11.55
N MET A 125 7.83 12.91 -11.73
CA MET A 125 8.32 11.85 -10.83
C MET A 125 9.84 11.70 -10.82
N LYS A 126 10.53 12.02 -11.93
CA LYS A 126 12.00 11.99 -11.96
C LYS A 126 12.60 12.97 -10.95
N GLY A 127 12.00 14.17 -10.83
CA GLY A 127 12.39 15.17 -9.84
C GLY A 127 12.13 14.69 -8.40
N ALA A 128 11.01 14.02 -8.17
CA ALA A 128 10.70 13.46 -6.85
C ALA A 128 11.68 12.34 -6.45
N ILE A 129 12.04 11.46 -7.38
CA ILE A 129 13.03 10.40 -7.15
C ILE A 129 14.39 11.01 -6.80
N ALA A 130 14.89 11.96 -7.60
CA ALA A 130 16.16 12.62 -7.34
C ALA A 130 16.18 13.31 -5.96
N LYS A 131 15.08 13.96 -5.58
CA LYS A 131 14.96 14.60 -4.26
C LYS A 131 14.89 13.60 -3.11
N ALA A 132 14.25 12.45 -3.31
CA ALA A 132 14.24 11.38 -2.32
C ALA A 132 15.65 10.79 -2.11
N ASP A 133 16.40 10.60 -3.19
CA ASP A 133 17.81 10.14 -3.13
C ASP A 133 18.74 11.14 -2.44
N GLU A 134 18.50 12.45 -2.64
CA GLU A 134 19.20 13.52 -1.94
C GLU A 134 18.94 13.45 -0.43
N LEU A 135 17.65 13.42 -0.04
CA LEU A 135 17.25 13.31 1.36
C LEU A 135 17.80 12.06 2.04
N ALA A 136 17.84 10.94 1.32
CA ALA A 136 18.38 9.69 1.86
C ALA A 136 19.88 9.76 2.16
N LYS A 137 20.64 10.61 1.46
CA LYS A 137 22.05 10.87 1.76
C LYS A 137 22.23 11.82 2.95
N GLU A 138 21.31 12.75 3.13
CA GLU A 138 21.35 13.75 4.20
C GLU A 138 20.83 13.21 5.54
N ILE A 139 19.87 12.27 5.50
CA ILE A 139 19.22 11.73 6.70
C ILE A 139 19.81 10.38 7.05
N PRO A 140 20.57 10.28 8.15
CA PRO A 140 21.11 9.02 8.62
C PRO A 140 20.00 8.01 8.94
N ASN A 141 20.29 6.72 8.74
CA ASN A 141 19.35 5.62 8.99
C ASN A 141 18.04 5.74 8.19
N SER A 142 18.08 6.36 7.02
CA SER A 142 16.93 6.40 6.10
C SER A 142 16.84 5.10 5.29
N PHE A 143 15.60 4.78 4.88
CA PHE A 143 15.27 3.62 4.06
C PHE A 143 14.29 4.04 2.96
N ILE A 144 14.61 3.71 1.70
CA ILE A 144 13.71 3.89 0.56
C ILE A 144 13.09 2.53 0.22
N PRO A 145 11.78 2.34 0.43
CA PRO A 145 11.07 1.11 0.05
C PRO A 145 11.21 0.73 -1.42
N GLY A 146 11.10 1.70 -2.34
CA GLY A 146 11.34 1.51 -3.75
C GLY A 146 10.35 0.58 -4.44
N GLN A 147 9.07 0.94 -4.45
CA GLN A 147 7.96 0.09 -4.91
C GLN A 147 8.17 -0.59 -6.27
N PHE A 148 8.92 0.02 -7.18
CA PHE A 148 9.10 -0.50 -8.55
C PHE A 148 10.19 -1.57 -8.68
N VAL A 149 11.10 -1.63 -7.72
CA VAL A 149 12.26 -2.54 -7.75
C VAL A 149 12.31 -3.49 -6.55
N ASN A 150 11.50 -3.27 -5.55
CA ASN A 150 11.48 -4.06 -4.33
C ASN A 150 10.76 -5.40 -4.54
N PRO A 151 11.43 -6.54 -4.37
CA PRO A 151 10.82 -7.86 -4.57
C PRO A 151 9.71 -8.18 -3.55
N ALA A 152 9.66 -7.49 -2.40
CA ALA A 152 8.58 -7.65 -1.43
C ALA A 152 7.21 -7.24 -2.01
N ASN A 153 7.19 -6.30 -2.98
CA ASN A 153 5.96 -5.90 -3.66
C ASN A 153 5.28 -7.09 -4.39
N PRO A 154 5.85 -7.73 -5.42
CA PRO A 154 5.21 -8.87 -6.06
C PRO A 154 5.01 -10.06 -5.11
N LYS A 155 5.92 -10.30 -4.17
CA LYS A 155 5.79 -11.36 -3.17
C LYS A 155 4.55 -11.19 -2.29
N ALA A 156 4.17 -9.94 -1.94
CA ALA A 156 2.95 -9.67 -1.17
C ALA A 156 1.71 -10.21 -1.89
N HIS A 157 1.62 -10.03 -3.21
CA HIS A 157 0.49 -10.51 -4.00
C HIS A 157 0.51 -12.03 -4.18
N ILE A 158 1.67 -12.63 -4.35
CA ILE A 158 1.84 -14.09 -4.42
C ILE A 158 1.42 -14.74 -3.10
N ALA A 159 1.77 -14.13 -1.97
CA ALA A 159 1.48 -14.67 -0.65
C ALA A 159 0.04 -14.41 -0.16
N THR A 160 -0.62 -13.36 -0.64
CA THR A 160 -1.92 -12.93 -0.10
C THR A 160 -3.00 -12.76 -1.14
N THR A 161 -2.91 -11.78 -2.03
CA THR A 161 -3.97 -11.43 -2.99
C THR A 161 -4.36 -12.59 -3.90
N GLY A 162 -3.37 -13.30 -4.43
CA GLY A 162 -3.59 -14.47 -5.29
C GLY A 162 -4.28 -15.62 -4.56
N PRO A 163 -3.71 -16.16 -3.46
CA PRO A 163 -4.33 -17.24 -2.68
C PRO A 163 -5.72 -16.87 -2.15
N GLU A 164 -5.92 -15.65 -1.65
CA GLU A 164 -7.23 -15.18 -1.20
C GLU A 164 -8.26 -15.24 -2.34
N THR A 165 -7.91 -14.77 -3.54
CA THR A 165 -8.81 -14.78 -4.69
C THR A 165 -9.20 -16.19 -5.08
N VAL A 166 -8.21 -17.10 -5.15
CA VAL A 166 -8.43 -18.51 -5.53
C VAL A 166 -9.25 -19.25 -4.48
N SER A 167 -8.95 -19.07 -3.19
CA SER A 167 -9.67 -19.78 -2.12
C SER A 167 -11.16 -19.44 -2.09
N TYR A 168 -11.53 -18.20 -2.31
CA TYR A 168 -12.93 -17.79 -2.35
C TYR A 168 -13.69 -18.37 -3.56
N THR A 169 -13.01 -18.57 -4.69
CA THR A 169 -13.64 -19.16 -5.88
C THR A 169 -13.79 -20.67 -5.80
N HIS A 170 -12.94 -21.37 -5.05
CA HIS A 170 -13.00 -22.83 -4.85
C HIS A 170 -13.95 -23.28 -3.74
N LEU A 171 -14.27 -22.43 -2.78
CA LEU A 171 -15.17 -22.76 -1.66
C LEU A 171 -16.66 -22.76 -2.06
N THR A 172 -17.01 -22.36 -3.28
CA THR A 172 -18.38 -22.31 -3.76
C THR A 172 -18.80 -23.48 -4.66
N LEU A 173 -18.01 -24.51 -4.80
CA LEU A 173 -18.45 -25.75 -5.44
C LEU A 173 -19.38 -26.48 -4.47
N PRO A 174 -20.69 -26.65 -4.80
CA PRO A 174 -21.56 -27.45 -3.95
C PRO A 174 -21.02 -28.89 -3.94
N THR A 175 -20.71 -29.40 -2.76
CA THR A 175 -20.58 -30.83 -2.55
C THR A 175 -21.96 -31.41 -2.78
N THR A 176 -22.19 -31.96 -3.98
CA THR A 176 -23.32 -32.88 -4.26
C THR A 176 -23.15 -34.16 -3.49
#